data_3a2991dafa3daa0656d0f7720d4a8562
#
_entry.id   3a2991dafa3daa0656d0f7720d4a8562
#
_cell.length_a   1.000
_cell.length_b   1.000
_cell.length_c   1.000
_cell.angle_alpha   90.00
_cell.angle_beta   90.00
_cell.angle_gamma   90.00
#
_symmetry.space_group_name_H-M   'P 1'
#
loop_
_entity.id
_entity.type
_entity.pdbx_description
1 polymer ?
#
loop_
_entity_poly.entity_id
_entity_poly.type
_entity_poly.pdbx_seq_one_letter_code
_entity_poly.pdbx_strand_id
1 'polypeptide(L)'
;MNAPLISITRSGSDISVASPFHPAFVRRAKELGGKWDAAAKVWTFDARDEDDVRALCCEVYGTDGSPVKLVDVRITYRHAASGDRSAIYSCGREIARAWGRDSGAKLGEGVKLVEGRVRSGGSAKNWETVIDAGSVLVLRDVPEPIALRRVCDKEDRLVEILPSAAATVDVPALQAEREKLVARMAEIDAILSTQTASAA
;
A
#
# COMPACT_ATOMS: atom_id res chain seq x y z
N MET A 1 6.49 -19.19 4.22
CA MET A 1 5.65 -18.57 3.16
C MET A 1 4.52 -17.85 3.88
N ASN A 2 4.46 -16.52 3.80
CA ASN A 2 3.32 -15.78 4.37
C ASN A 2 2.06 -16.13 3.57
N ALA A 3 0.95 -16.39 4.28
CA ALA A 3 -0.34 -16.59 3.63
C ALA A 3 -0.70 -15.34 2.80
N PRO A 4 -1.38 -15.51 1.64
CA PRO A 4 -1.78 -14.37 0.84
C PRO A 4 -2.67 -13.44 1.67
N LEU A 5 -2.45 -12.12 1.52
CA LEU A 5 -3.21 -11.09 2.23
C LEU A 5 -4.72 -11.20 1.96
N ILE A 6 -5.09 -11.61 0.75
CA ILE A 6 -6.46 -11.81 0.26
C ILE A 6 -6.56 -13.20 -0.35
N SER A 7 -7.67 -13.88 -0.08
CA SER A 7 -8.01 -15.13 -0.75
C SER A 7 -9.47 -15.07 -1.20
N ILE A 8 -9.70 -15.32 -2.49
CA ILE A 8 -11.03 -15.42 -3.09
C ILE A 8 -11.23 -16.85 -3.56
N THR A 9 -12.28 -17.50 -3.06
CA THR A 9 -12.62 -18.88 -3.39
C THR A 9 -14.04 -18.94 -3.92
N ARG A 10 -14.23 -19.59 -5.06
CA ARG A 10 -15.55 -19.81 -5.66
C ARG A 10 -16.09 -21.17 -5.26
N SER A 11 -17.36 -21.20 -4.84
CA SER A 11 -18.09 -22.43 -4.50
C SER A 11 -19.52 -22.36 -5.08
N GLY A 12 -19.72 -22.98 -6.23
CA GLY A 12 -21.01 -22.96 -6.93
C GLY A 12 -21.44 -21.55 -7.34
N SER A 13 -22.58 -21.10 -6.79
CA SER A 13 -23.16 -19.78 -7.04
C SER A 13 -22.60 -18.67 -6.15
N ASP A 14 -21.69 -19.00 -5.23
CA ASP A 14 -21.16 -18.06 -4.26
C ASP A 14 -19.65 -17.92 -4.38
N ILE A 15 -19.14 -16.77 -3.98
CA ILE A 15 -17.71 -16.52 -3.76
C ILE A 15 -17.47 -16.13 -2.31
N SER A 16 -16.36 -16.59 -1.76
CA SER A 16 -15.93 -16.29 -0.40
C SER A 16 -14.62 -15.52 -0.42
N VAL A 17 -14.55 -14.42 0.34
CA VAL A 17 -13.39 -13.55 0.44
C VAL A 17 -12.86 -13.56 1.86
N ALA A 18 -11.66 -14.08 2.06
CA ALA A 18 -10.89 -13.90 3.28
C ALA A 18 -9.99 -12.68 3.12
N SER A 19 -10.12 -11.71 4.03
CA SER A 19 -9.35 -10.47 4.01
C SER A 19 -9.11 -9.93 5.41
N PRO A 20 -8.05 -9.14 5.63
CA PRO A 20 -7.90 -8.38 6.85
C PRO A 20 -9.06 -7.39 7.01
N PHE A 21 -9.37 -7.05 8.27
CA PHE A 21 -10.37 -6.02 8.52
C PHE A 21 -9.92 -4.66 7.98
N HIS A 22 -10.78 -4.03 7.19
CA HIS A 22 -10.60 -2.66 6.73
C HIS A 22 -11.97 -1.97 6.63
N PRO A 23 -12.19 -0.80 7.28
CA PRO A 23 -13.53 -0.19 7.35
C PRO A 23 -14.10 0.18 5.97
N ALA A 24 -13.24 0.61 5.04
CA ALA A 24 -13.69 0.91 3.68
C ALA A 24 -14.15 -0.36 2.94
N PHE A 25 -13.45 -1.49 3.12
CA PHE A 25 -13.87 -2.76 2.55
C PHE A 25 -15.22 -3.21 3.13
N VAL A 26 -15.37 -3.19 4.46
CA VAL A 26 -16.62 -3.60 5.14
C VAL A 26 -17.82 -2.79 4.63
N ARG A 27 -17.68 -1.48 4.48
CA ARG A 27 -18.74 -0.62 3.94
C ARG A 27 -19.12 -1.02 2.53
N ARG A 28 -18.15 -1.10 1.62
CA ARG A 28 -18.35 -1.43 0.22
C ARG A 28 -18.83 -2.88 0.00
N ALA A 29 -18.33 -3.82 0.81
CA ALA A 29 -18.79 -5.21 0.77
C ALA A 29 -20.29 -5.31 1.08
N LYS A 30 -20.80 -4.54 2.04
CA LYS A 30 -22.24 -4.47 2.34
C LYS A 30 -23.04 -3.83 1.21
N GLU A 31 -22.50 -2.81 0.54
CA GLU A 31 -23.14 -2.17 -0.62
C GLU A 31 -23.27 -3.15 -1.80
N LEU A 32 -22.31 -4.08 -1.96
CA LEU A 32 -22.35 -5.18 -2.93
C LEU A 32 -23.18 -6.40 -2.46
N GLY A 33 -23.97 -6.27 -1.39
CA GLY A 33 -24.78 -7.37 -0.88
C GLY A 33 -24.02 -8.47 -0.13
N GLY A 34 -22.74 -8.25 0.17
CA GLY A 34 -21.89 -9.19 0.90
C GLY A 34 -22.40 -9.48 2.31
N LYS A 35 -22.28 -10.74 2.71
CA LYS A 35 -22.65 -11.24 4.03
C LYS A 35 -21.42 -11.73 4.76
N TRP A 36 -21.27 -11.34 6.02
CA TRP A 36 -20.16 -11.81 6.86
C TRP A 36 -20.49 -13.15 7.51
N ASP A 37 -19.67 -14.15 7.23
CA ASP A 37 -19.68 -15.43 7.96
C ASP A 37 -18.66 -15.38 9.10
N ALA A 38 -19.17 -15.30 10.32
CA ALA A 38 -18.34 -15.21 11.53
C ALA A 38 -17.63 -16.53 11.87
N ALA A 39 -18.17 -17.67 11.47
CA ALA A 39 -17.58 -18.98 11.73
C ALA A 39 -16.39 -19.23 10.81
N ALA A 40 -16.54 -18.98 9.51
CA ALA A 40 -15.49 -19.11 8.52
C ALA A 40 -14.56 -17.89 8.45
N LYS A 41 -14.95 -16.75 9.03
CA LYS A 41 -14.24 -15.45 8.96
C LYS A 41 -14.02 -14.97 7.54
N VAL A 42 -15.05 -15.10 6.71
CA VAL A 42 -15.05 -14.67 5.30
C VAL A 42 -16.26 -13.81 5.00
N TRP A 43 -16.16 -13.02 3.94
CA TRP A 43 -17.30 -12.37 3.30
C TRP A 43 -17.79 -13.25 2.15
N THR A 44 -19.11 -13.46 2.06
CA THR A 44 -19.74 -14.25 1.01
C THR A 44 -20.55 -13.33 0.11
N PHE A 45 -20.44 -13.52 -1.21
CA PHE A 45 -21.13 -12.75 -2.24
C PHE A 45 -21.71 -13.70 -3.30
N ASP A 46 -22.64 -13.23 -4.11
CA ASP A 46 -23.08 -13.94 -5.31
C ASP A 46 -21.93 -14.01 -6.31
N ALA A 47 -21.75 -15.16 -6.97
CA ALA A 47 -20.66 -15.33 -7.95
C ALA A 47 -20.81 -14.45 -9.20
N ARG A 48 -22.01 -13.86 -9.44
CA ARG A 48 -22.22 -12.88 -10.51
C ARG A 48 -21.50 -11.55 -10.26
N ASP A 49 -21.25 -11.23 -9.00
CA ASP A 49 -20.60 -10.00 -8.59
C ASP A 49 -19.06 -10.17 -8.44
N GLU A 50 -18.51 -11.30 -8.92
CA GLU A 50 -17.08 -11.63 -8.73
C GLU A 50 -16.15 -10.52 -9.21
N ASP A 51 -16.41 -9.94 -10.39
CA ASP A 51 -15.57 -8.89 -10.95
C ASP A 51 -15.59 -7.62 -10.09
N ASP A 52 -16.74 -7.22 -9.58
CA ASP A 52 -16.89 -6.07 -8.69
C ASP A 52 -16.20 -6.31 -7.34
N VAL A 53 -16.29 -7.53 -6.81
CA VAL A 53 -15.65 -7.93 -5.58
C VAL A 53 -14.12 -7.96 -5.74
N ARG A 54 -13.60 -8.46 -6.86
CA ARG A 54 -12.16 -8.41 -7.19
C ARG A 54 -11.67 -6.97 -7.32
N ALA A 55 -12.43 -6.14 -8.04
CA ALA A 55 -12.14 -4.71 -8.17
C ALA A 55 -12.09 -4.00 -6.80
N LEU A 56 -13.04 -4.31 -5.90
CA LEU A 56 -13.04 -3.80 -4.54
C LEU A 56 -11.80 -4.24 -3.75
N CYS A 57 -11.40 -5.50 -3.85
CA CYS A 57 -10.18 -5.99 -3.21
C CYS A 57 -8.94 -5.26 -3.74
N CYS A 58 -8.82 -5.10 -5.06
CA CYS A 58 -7.73 -4.34 -5.69
C CYS A 58 -7.73 -2.86 -5.26
N GLU A 59 -8.91 -2.24 -5.12
CA GLU A 59 -9.03 -0.85 -4.67
C GLU A 59 -8.55 -0.67 -3.23
N VAL A 60 -9.00 -1.54 -2.32
CA VAL A 60 -8.73 -1.40 -0.89
C VAL A 60 -7.37 -1.95 -0.49
N TYR A 61 -6.97 -3.10 -1.02
CA TYR A 61 -5.78 -3.84 -0.58
C TYR A 61 -4.65 -3.86 -1.62
N GLY A 62 -4.93 -3.46 -2.86
CA GLY A 62 -3.96 -3.49 -3.97
C GLY A 62 -3.79 -4.84 -4.65
N THR A 63 -4.58 -5.85 -4.26
CA THR A 63 -4.59 -7.19 -4.84
C THR A 63 -5.95 -7.85 -4.61
N ASP A 64 -6.32 -8.76 -5.48
CA ASP A 64 -7.46 -9.66 -5.34
C ASP A 64 -7.05 -11.08 -4.91
N GLY A 65 -5.81 -11.24 -4.47
CA GLY A 65 -5.20 -12.53 -4.12
C GLY A 65 -4.33 -13.10 -5.24
N SER A 66 -4.35 -12.52 -6.44
CA SER A 66 -3.40 -12.86 -7.50
C SER A 66 -1.97 -12.45 -7.11
N PRO A 67 -0.95 -13.17 -7.60
CA PRO A 67 0.43 -12.80 -7.36
C PRO A 67 0.71 -11.36 -7.76
N VAL A 68 1.28 -10.57 -6.87
CA VAL A 68 1.59 -9.16 -7.07
C VAL A 68 2.98 -8.86 -6.50
N LYS A 69 3.69 -7.94 -7.14
CA LYS A 69 4.98 -7.47 -6.62
C LYS A 69 4.76 -6.74 -5.30
N LEU A 70 5.56 -7.06 -4.31
CA LEU A 70 5.54 -6.42 -2.99
C LEU A 70 6.71 -5.44 -2.88
N VAL A 71 6.45 -4.31 -2.24
CA VAL A 71 7.42 -3.24 -2.01
C VAL A 71 7.33 -2.74 -0.59
N ASP A 72 8.41 -2.17 -0.09
CA ASP A 72 8.41 -1.45 1.18
C ASP A 72 8.06 0.01 0.95
N VAL A 73 7.26 0.58 1.85
CA VAL A 73 6.78 1.96 1.77
C VAL A 73 7.21 2.72 3.02
N ARG A 74 7.83 3.89 2.86
CA ARG A 74 8.10 4.84 3.93
C ARG A 74 7.00 5.89 3.97
N ILE A 75 6.49 6.18 5.15
CA ILE A 75 5.55 7.27 5.41
C ILE A 75 6.17 8.21 6.43
N THR A 76 6.39 9.46 6.05
CA THR A 76 6.83 10.53 6.94
C THR A 76 5.66 11.46 7.21
N TYR A 77 5.25 11.57 8.45
CA TYR A 77 4.15 12.44 8.90
C TYR A 77 4.70 13.82 9.25
N ARG A 78 4.42 14.83 8.43
CA ARG A 78 4.80 16.23 8.69
C ARG A 78 3.91 16.88 9.76
N HIS A 79 2.64 16.48 9.78
CA HIS A 79 1.67 16.85 10.81
C HIS A 79 1.16 15.60 11.53
N ALA A 80 0.64 15.80 12.73
CA ALA A 80 0.05 14.71 13.49
C ALA A 80 -1.18 14.14 12.74
N ALA A 81 -1.30 12.82 12.75
CA ALA A 81 -2.49 12.13 12.26
C ALA A 81 -3.23 11.48 13.42
N SER A 82 -4.56 11.56 13.41
CA SER A 82 -5.39 10.93 14.43
C SER A 82 -6.52 10.09 13.83
N GLY A 83 -6.90 9.04 14.55
CA GLY A 83 -8.07 8.21 14.29
C GLY A 83 -9.01 8.27 15.49
N ASP A 84 -10.17 8.97 15.35
CA ASP A 84 -11.17 9.07 16.41
C ASP A 84 -11.81 7.70 16.65
N ARG A 85 -11.62 7.17 17.86
CA ARG A 85 -12.08 5.84 18.32
C ARG A 85 -11.81 4.73 17.30
N SER A 86 -10.74 4.85 16.53
CA SER A 86 -10.41 3.96 15.43
C SER A 86 -8.91 3.80 15.25
N ALA A 87 -8.52 2.81 14.45
CA ALA A 87 -7.17 2.70 13.94
C ALA A 87 -6.92 3.71 12.82
N ILE A 88 -5.65 3.98 12.55
CA ILE A 88 -5.18 4.70 11.37
C ILE A 88 -4.83 3.67 10.31
N TYR A 89 -5.32 3.87 9.08
CA TYR A 89 -5.11 2.98 7.94
C TYR A 89 -4.33 3.67 6.82
N SER A 90 -3.45 2.92 6.17
CA SER A 90 -2.79 3.32 4.92
C SER A 90 -2.39 2.07 4.13
N CYS A 91 -2.32 2.19 2.81
CA CYS A 91 -1.90 1.10 1.92
C CYS A 91 -2.65 -0.22 2.18
N GLY A 92 -3.97 -0.15 2.44
CA GLY A 92 -4.83 -1.31 2.64
C GLY A 92 -4.66 -2.03 3.97
N ARG A 93 -3.93 -1.48 4.94
CA ARG A 93 -3.70 -2.10 6.25
C ARG A 93 -3.80 -1.13 7.40
N GLU A 94 -3.98 -1.69 8.59
CA GLU A 94 -3.88 -0.96 9.84
C GLU A 94 -2.43 -0.54 10.09
N ILE A 95 -2.21 0.75 10.34
CA ILE A 95 -0.89 1.31 10.67
C ILE A 95 -0.66 1.31 12.17
N ALA A 96 -1.66 1.77 12.91
CA ALA A 96 -1.63 1.83 14.37
C ALA A 96 -3.04 1.80 14.93
N ARG A 97 -3.19 1.27 16.14
CA ARG A 97 -4.46 1.22 16.88
C ARG A 97 -4.25 1.42 18.38
N ALA A 98 -5.05 2.29 18.95
CA ALA A 98 -5.33 2.37 20.38
C ALA A 98 -6.70 1.72 20.67
N TRP A 99 -6.98 1.42 21.93
CA TRP A 99 -8.25 0.86 22.41
C TRP A 99 -8.90 1.70 23.50
N GLY A 100 -8.25 2.79 23.89
CA GLY A 100 -8.68 3.70 24.93
C GLY A 100 -7.67 4.80 25.12
N ARG A 101 -8.00 5.84 25.89
CA ARG A 101 -7.13 6.99 26.17
C ARG A 101 -5.76 6.59 26.71
N ASP A 102 -5.72 5.61 27.62
CA ASP A 102 -4.53 5.23 28.36
C ASP A 102 -3.99 3.85 27.94
N SER A 103 -4.51 3.29 26.83
CA SER A 103 -4.12 1.95 26.39
C SER A 103 -2.74 1.88 25.73
N GLY A 104 -2.14 3.02 25.42
CA GLY A 104 -1.10 3.08 24.42
C GLY A 104 -1.63 2.78 23.03
N ALA A 105 -0.77 2.81 22.02
CA ALA A 105 -1.12 2.37 20.70
C ALA A 105 -0.14 1.29 20.23
N LYS A 106 -0.66 0.27 19.51
CA LYS A 106 0.14 -0.78 18.89
C LYS A 106 0.25 -0.52 17.40
N LEU A 107 1.38 -0.88 16.83
CA LEU A 107 1.60 -0.86 15.39
C LEU A 107 0.90 -2.07 14.75
N GLY A 108 0.41 -1.87 13.52
CA GLY A 108 -0.13 -2.95 12.71
C GLY A 108 0.94 -3.94 12.25
N GLU A 109 0.48 -5.06 11.70
CA GLU A 109 1.38 -6.08 11.16
C GLU A 109 2.22 -5.53 9.99
N GLY A 110 3.51 -5.85 9.98
CA GLY A 110 4.44 -5.38 8.96
C GLY A 110 4.77 -3.88 9.04
N VAL A 111 4.33 -3.18 10.09
CA VAL A 111 4.62 -1.76 10.32
C VAL A 111 5.75 -1.61 11.34
N LYS A 112 6.77 -0.81 11.00
CA LYS A 112 7.89 -0.47 11.87
C LYS A 112 7.95 1.05 12.08
N LEU A 113 7.97 1.49 13.33
CA LEU A 113 8.32 2.86 13.68
C LEU A 113 9.84 3.03 13.59
N VAL A 114 10.29 3.95 12.76
CA VAL A 114 11.70 4.29 12.56
C VAL A 114 12.07 5.48 13.44
N GLU A 115 11.19 6.50 13.46
CA GLU A 115 11.40 7.73 14.21
C GLU A 115 10.07 8.29 14.70
N GLY A 116 10.09 9.08 15.77
CA GLY A 116 8.92 9.74 16.31
C GLY A 116 8.13 8.88 17.30
N ARG A 117 6.81 9.06 17.34
CA ARG A 117 5.96 8.45 18.37
C ARG A 117 4.57 8.10 17.84
N VAL A 118 4.09 6.92 18.26
CA VAL A 118 2.70 6.48 18.09
C VAL A 118 2.11 6.25 19.47
N ARG A 119 0.94 6.81 19.75
CA ARG A 119 0.34 6.81 21.09
C ARG A 119 -1.19 6.81 21.05
N SER A 120 -1.80 6.54 22.17
CA SER A 120 -3.21 6.86 22.44
C SER A 120 -3.35 8.30 22.96
N GLY A 121 -4.53 8.87 22.78
CA GLY A 121 -4.86 10.22 23.23
C GLY A 121 -6.35 10.44 23.43
N GLY A 122 -6.76 11.70 23.49
CA GLY A 122 -8.15 12.10 23.65
C GLY A 122 -8.67 11.96 25.10
N SER A 123 -9.97 11.74 25.25
CA SER A 123 -10.63 11.51 26.55
C SER A 123 -11.06 10.05 26.71
N ALA A 124 -11.53 9.67 27.90
CA ALA A 124 -12.02 8.32 28.15
C ALA A 124 -13.17 7.92 27.20
N LYS A 125 -14.04 8.86 26.83
CA LYS A 125 -15.15 8.63 25.93
C LYS A 125 -14.77 8.80 24.44
N ASN A 126 -13.89 9.77 24.15
CA ASN A 126 -13.42 10.09 22.81
C ASN A 126 -11.90 9.91 22.77
N TRP A 127 -11.48 8.64 22.83
CA TRP A 127 -10.09 8.28 22.70
C TRP A 127 -9.65 8.31 21.23
N GLU A 128 -8.37 8.45 21.01
CA GLU A 128 -7.79 8.56 19.68
C GLU A 128 -6.55 7.67 19.55
N THR A 129 -6.33 7.17 18.35
CA THR A 129 -5.01 6.69 17.94
C THR A 129 -4.26 7.87 17.34
N VAL A 130 -3.08 8.17 17.79
CA VAL A 130 -2.31 9.34 17.33
C VAL A 130 -0.93 8.92 16.84
N ILE A 131 -0.55 9.42 15.67
CA ILE A 131 0.81 9.41 15.13
C ILE A 131 1.30 10.86 15.22
N ASP A 132 2.32 11.13 16.02
CA ASP A 132 2.81 12.49 16.22
C ASP A 132 3.52 13.03 14.97
N ALA A 133 3.54 14.35 14.81
CA ALA A 133 4.30 15.00 13.74
C ALA A 133 5.79 14.63 13.82
N GLY A 134 6.45 14.54 12.68
CA GLY A 134 7.83 14.08 12.57
C GLY A 134 8.01 12.56 12.62
N SER A 135 6.93 11.80 12.81
CA SER A 135 7.04 10.33 12.85
C SER A 135 7.31 9.75 11.46
N VAL A 136 8.21 8.77 11.42
CA VAL A 136 8.56 8.01 10.22
C VAL A 136 8.24 6.54 10.45
N LEU A 137 7.40 5.99 9.59
CA LEU A 137 7.04 4.58 9.61
C LEU A 137 7.45 3.89 8.30
N VAL A 138 7.79 2.62 8.40
CA VAL A 138 8.04 1.75 7.25
C VAL A 138 7.04 0.61 7.28
N LEU A 139 6.33 0.44 6.17
CA LEU A 139 5.40 -0.64 5.91
C LEU A 139 6.10 -1.65 5.00
N ARG A 140 6.18 -2.90 5.42
CA ARG A 140 6.79 -3.98 4.64
C ARG A 140 5.73 -4.73 3.83
N ASP A 141 6.17 -5.30 2.72
CA ASP A 141 5.36 -6.20 1.90
C ASP A 141 4.01 -5.57 1.48
N VAL A 142 4.05 -4.34 1.00
CA VAL A 142 2.88 -3.63 0.46
C VAL A 142 2.71 -4.01 -1.01
N PRO A 143 1.51 -4.42 -1.47
CA PRO A 143 1.26 -4.61 -2.89
C PRO A 143 1.60 -3.37 -3.71
N GLU A 144 2.46 -3.51 -4.72
CA GLU A 144 2.95 -2.37 -5.52
C GLU A 144 1.83 -1.50 -6.12
N PRO A 145 0.70 -2.05 -6.63
CA PRO A 145 -0.37 -1.20 -7.18
C PRO A 145 -0.97 -0.23 -6.19
N ILE A 146 -1.13 -0.62 -4.91
CA ILE A 146 -1.64 0.31 -3.90
C ILE A 146 -0.54 1.26 -3.41
N ALA A 147 0.72 0.80 -3.35
CA ALA A 147 1.86 1.65 -3.02
C ALA A 147 1.97 2.82 -4.02
N LEU A 148 1.96 2.53 -5.33
CA LEU A 148 2.02 3.53 -6.39
C LEU A 148 0.89 4.57 -6.31
N ARG A 149 -0.33 4.12 -5.99
CA ARG A 149 -1.47 5.04 -5.80
C ARG A 149 -1.34 5.93 -4.55
N ARG A 150 -0.49 5.55 -3.59
CA ARG A 150 -0.29 6.27 -2.33
C ARG A 150 0.98 7.12 -2.31
N VAL A 151 1.88 6.94 -3.28
CA VAL A 151 3.05 7.83 -3.43
C VAL A 151 2.56 9.27 -3.53
N CYS A 152 3.03 10.11 -2.65
CA CYS A 152 2.69 11.53 -2.62
C CYS A 152 3.72 12.32 -1.83
N ASP A 153 3.85 13.57 -2.19
CA ASP A 153 4.49 14.61 -1.39
C ASP A 153 3.44 15.69 -1.12
N LYS A 154 2.82 15.64 0.05
CA LYS A 154 1.76 16.55 0.48
C LYS A 154 2.18 17.30 1.73
N GLU A 155 1.46 18.38 2.04
CA GLU A 155 1.71 19.19 3.24
C GLU A 155 1.70 18.35 4.52
N ASP A 156 0.76 17.40 4.63
CA ASP A 156 0.58 16.57 5.83
C ASP A 156 1.57 15.40 5.90
N ARG A 157 2.02 14.85 4.75
CA ARG A 157 2.88 13.68 4.72
C ARG A 157 3.61 13.47 3.38
N LEU A 158 4.74 12.78 3.48
CA LEU A 158 5.50 12.24 2.35
C LEU A 158 5.35 10.71 2.36
N VAL A 159 4.98 10.13 1.22
CA VAL A 159 4.90 8.68 1.02
C VAL A 159 5.78 8.27 -0.14
N GLU A 160 6.73 7.38 0.12
CA GLU A 160 7.76 6.94 -0.81
C GLU A 160 7.84 5.42 -0.87
N ILE A 161 8.05 4.87 -2.07
CA ILE A 161 8.42 3.47 -2.22
C ILE A 161 9.92 3.37 -1.98
N LEU A 162 10.30 2.47 -1.05
CA LEU A 162 11.71 2.21 -0.78
C LEU A 162 12.28 1.27 -1.84
N PRO A 163 13.55 1.44 -2.23
CA PRO A 163 14.23 0.46 -3.05
C PRO A 163 14.22 -0.88 -2.31
N SER A 164 13.82 -1.95 -3.02
CA SER A 164 13.82 -3.30 -2.44
C SER A 164 15.25 -3.68 -2.04
N ALA A 165 15.43 -4.06 -0.78
CA ALA A 165 16.71 -4.61 -0.31
C ALA A 165 17.08 -5.94 -1.03
N ALA A 166 16.11 -6.58 -1.70
CA ALA A 166 16.30 -7.76 -2.53
C ALA A 166 16.60 -7.43 -3.99
N ALA A 167 16.48 -6.19 -4.43
CA ALA A 167 17.08 -5.75 -5.67
C ALA A 167 18.59 -5.62 -5.42
N THR A 168 19.30 -6.73 -5.43
CA THR A 168 20.72 -6.71 -5.79
C THR A 168 20.78 -5.93 -7.09
N VAL A 169 21.33 -4.72 -6.99
CA VAL A 169 21.57 -3.89 -8.18
C VAL A 169 22.41 -4.77 -9.10
N ASP A 170 21.82 -5.22 -10.19
CA ASP A 170 22.57 -5.96 -11.22
C ASP A 170 23.47 -4.93 -11.90
N VAL A 171 24.63 -4.69 -11.26
CA VAL A 171 25.61 -3.73 -11.74
C VAL A 171 26.03 -4.05 -13.19
N PRO A 172 26.27 -5.31 -13.58
CA PRO A 172 26.49 -5.68 -14.97
C PRO A 172 25.36 -5.28 -15.91
N ALA A 173 24.09 -5.51 -15.55
CA ALA A 173 22.95 -5.11 -16.39
C ALA A 173 22.84 -3.59 -16.54
N LEU A 174 23.04 -2.83 -15.46
CA LEU A 174 23.07 -1.37 -15.50
C LEU A 174 24.24 -0.81 -16.31
N GLN A 175 25.40 -1.46 -16.25
CA GLN A 175 26.56 -1.09 -17.08
C GLN A 175 26.27 -1.31 -18.56
N ALA A 176 25.70 -2.46 -18.92
CA ALA A 176 25.30 -2.74 -20.30
C ALA A 176 24.22 -1.77 -20.83
N GLU A 177 23.26 -1.39 -19.99
CA GLU A 177 22.26 -0.37 -20.35
C GLU A 177 22.88 1.01 -20.53
N ARG A 178 23.79 1.41 -19.65
CA ARG A 178 24.55 2.67 -19.78
C ARG A 178 25.33 2.71 -21.09
N GLU A 179 26.02 1.63 -21.45
CA GLU A 179 26.77 1.56 -22.71
C GLU A 179 25.86 1.71 -23.93
N LYS A 180 24.68 1.07 -23.94
CA LYS A 180 23.67 1.23 -25.01
C LYS A 180 23.18 2.69 -25.11
N LEU A 181 22.93 3.33 -23.99
CA LEU A 181 22.49 4.72 -23.97
C LEU A 181 23.58 5.69 -24.46
N VAL A 182 24.83 5.48 -24.08
CA VAL A 182 25.98 6.26 -24.58
C VAL A 182 26.16 6.09 -26.07
N ALA A 183 26.08 4.86 -26.60
CA ALA A 183 26.15 4.60 -28.04
C ALA A 183 24.99 5.31 -28.79
N ARG A 184 23.77 5.26 -28.24
CA ARG A 184 22.62 5.94 -28.83
C ARG A 184 22.76 7.46 -28.83
N MET A 185 23.34 8.03 -27.77
CA MET A 185 23.64 9.47 -27.72
C MET A 185 24.64 9.86 -28.82
N ALA A 186 25.71 9.07 -29.01
CA ALA A 186 26.68 9.33 -30.06
C ALA A 186 26.08 9.28 -31.47
N GLU A 187 25.14 8.34 -31.73
CA GLU A 187 24.40 8.28 -32.99
C GLU A 187 23.56 9.58 -33.22
N ILE A 188 22.86 10.02 -32.19
CA ILE A 188 22.02 11.24 -32.25
C ILE A 188 22.91 12.45 -32.51
N ASP A 189 24.04 12.58 -31.83
CA ASP A 189 24.98 13.70 -32.02
C ASP A 189 25.57 13.69 -33.42
N ALA A 190 25.89 12.55 -34.02
CA ALA A 190 26.34 12.42 -35.40
C ALA A 190 25.26 12.88 -36.41
N ILE A 191 23.99 12.53 -36.18
CA ILE A 191 22.87 12.96 -37.03
C ILE A 191 22.67 14.49 -36.94
N LEU A 192 22.71 15.04 -35.73
CA LEU A 192 22.54 16.47 -35.50
C LEU A 192 23.67 17.28 -36.15
N SER A 193 24.92 16.79 -36.04
CA SER A 193 26.08 17.47 -36.66
C SER A 193 26.05 17.43 -38.21
N THR A 194 25.53 16.34 -38.80
CA THR A 194 25.34 16.27 -40.27
C THR A 194 24.22 17.21 -40.77
N GLN A 195 23.15 17.38 -40.00
CA GLN A 195 22.06 18.29 -40.36
C GLN A 195 22.48 19.79 -40.24
N THR A 196 23.27 20.13 -39.24
CA THR A 196 23.80 21.50 -39.10
C THR A 196 24.83 21.87 -40.20
N ALA A 197 25.62 20.88 -40.66
CA ALA A 197 26.55 21.08 -41.78
C ALA A 197 25.87 21.19 -43.15
N SER A 198 24.65 20.67 -43.31
CA SER A 198 23.88 20.77 -44.57
C SER A 198 23.01 22.03 -44.66
N ALA A 199 22.92 22.81 -43.60
CA ALA A 199 22.09 24.02 -43.50
C ALA A 199 22.94 25.35 -43.58
N ALA A 200 24.24 25.23 -43.75
CA ALA A 200 25.21 26.32 -43.91
C ALA A 200 25.74 26.36 -45.34
#